data_80d21b25b993736debbba84651b0ddcf
#
_entry.id   80d21b25b993736debbba84651b0ddcf
#
_cell.length_a   1.000
_cell.length_b   1.000
_cell.length_c   1.000
_cell.angle_alpha   90.00
_cell.angle_beta   90.00
_cell.angle_gamma   90.00
#
_symmetry.space_group_name_H-M   'P 1'
#
loop_
_entity.id
_entity.type
_entity.pdbx_description
1 polymer ?
#
loop_
_entity_poly.entity_id
_entity_poly.type
_entity_poly.pdbx_seq_one_letter_code
_entity_poly.pdbx_strand_id
1 'polypeptide(L)'
;DASFDLVFSEYGAAIWADPYRWIPEAARVLRPGGRLIFLGNGVILMLCSPEKDDAAATPELLRPYFGMHRFEWPDDPAIDFHLNYGDWIRLLRANGFEIEDLVELRPHDGATTDYPFVTLEWAQKWPSEEVWKAVKKP
;
A
#
# COMPACT_ATOMS: atom_id res chain seq x y z
N ASP A 1 4.00 -13.53 20.68
CA ASP A 1 3.86 -12.10 21.02
C ASP A 1 5.23 -11.49 21.24
N ALA A 2 5.48 -10.32 20.68
CA ALA A 2 6.71 -9.54 20.85
C ALA A 2 8.00 -10.38 20.60
N SER A 3 8.02 -11.14 19.51
CA SER A 3 9.10 -12.10 19.22
C SER A 3 9.95 -11.74 18.02
N PHE A 4 9.47 -10.82 17.20
CA PHE A 4 10.13 -10.46 15.94
C PHE A 4 10.68 -9.03 15.96
N ASP A 5 11.80 -8.84 15.25
CA ASP A 5 12.43 -7.54 15.02
C ASP A 5 11.86 -6.83 13.80
N LEU A 6 11.38 -7.60 12.84
CA LEU A 6 10.91 -7.11 11.56
C LEU A 6 9.67 -7.89 11.13
N VAL A 7 8.65 -7.14 10.71
CA VAL A 7 7.56 -7.63 9.87
C VAL A 7 7.71 -6.94 8.52
N PHE A 8 7.72 -7.74 7.48
CA PHE A 8 7.90 -7.28 6.10
C PHE A 8 6.80 -7.84 5.20
N SER A 9 6.24 -6.98 4.34
CA SER A 9 5.29 -7.40 3.32
C SER A 9 5.60 -6.69 2.01
N GLU A 10 5.96 -7.45 0.99
CA GLU A 10 6.04 -6.99 -0.39
C GLU A 10 4.77 -7.44 -1.10
N TYR A 11 3.89 -6.49 -1.42
CA TYR A 11 2.51 -6.78 -1.82
C TYR A 11 1.81 -7.65 -0.75
N GLY A 12 1.61 -8.93 -0.96
CA GLY A 12 1.12 -9.87 0.04
C GLY A 12 0.02 -9.31 0.93
N ALA A 13 0.26 -9.28 2.24
CA ALA A 13 -0.69 -8.74 3.22
C ALA A 13 -0.99 -7.25 3.00
N ALA A 14 -0.05 -6.49 2.46
CA ALA A 14 -0.23 -5.07 2.18
C ALA A 14 -1.34 -4.78 1.15
N ILE A 15 -1.73 -5.78 0.35
CA ILE A 15 -2.79 -5.65 -0.66
C ILE A 15 -3.96 -6.61 -0.36
N TRP A 16 -3.68 -7.89 -0.04
CA TRP A 16 -4.70 -8.94 0.00
C TRP A 16 -5.19 -9.29 1.40
N ALA A 17 -4.74 -8.60 2.43
CA ALA A 17 -5.29 -8.72 3.78
C ALA A 17 -5.90 -7.39 4.24
N ASP A 18 -7.03 -7.48 4.94
CA ASP A 18 -7.67 -6.30 5.51
C ASP A 18 -6.70 -5.59 6.48
N PRO A 19 -6.30 -4.34 6.20
CA PRO A 19 -5.35 -3.62 7.04
C PRO A 19 -5.81 -3.46 8.49
N TYR A 20 -7.10 -3.36 8.74
CA TYR A 20 -7.64 -3.30 10.10
C TYR A 20 -7.51 -4.61 10.87
N ARG A 21 -7.11 -5.69 10.20
CA ARG A 21 -6.85 -7.00 10.81
C ARG A 21 -5.36 -7.34 10.87
N TRP A 22 -4.61 -7.12 9.80
CA TRP A 22 -3.21 -7.54 9.78
C TRP A 22 -2.26 -6.53 10.47
N ILE A 23 -2.56 -5.22 10.50
CA ILE A 23 -1.73 -4.23 11.21
C ILE A 23 -1.73 -4.48 12.73
N PRO A 24 -2.88 -4.73 13.40
CA PRO A 24 -2.87 -5.15 14.81
C PRO A 24 -2.06 -6.42 15.05
N GLU A 25 -2.11 -7.38 14.14
CA GLU A 25 -1.34 -8.62 14.26
C GLU A 25 0.16 -8.38 14.09
N ALA A 26 0.56 -7.54 13.13
CA ALA A 26 1.95 -7.10 12.99
C ALA A 26 2.45 -6.42 14.28
N ALA A 27 1.63 -5.57 14.88
CA ALA A 27 1.95 -4.93 16.14
C ALA A 27 2.09 -5.95 17.28
N ARG A 28 1.24 -6.98 17.31
CA ARG A 28 1.27 -8.02 18.35
C ARG A 28 2.58 -8.83 18.31
N VAL A 29 3.04 -9.20 17.13
CA VAL A 29 4.21 -10.08 17.00
C VAL A 29 5.55 -9.32 17.08
N LEU A 30 5.57 -8.05 16.74
CA LEU A 30 6.76 -7.21 16.86
C LEU A 30 7.06 -6.88 18.31
N ARG A 31 8.33 -6.94 18.69
CA ARG A 31 8.80 -6.40 19.95
C ARG A 31 8.87 -4.86 19.92
N PRO A 32 8.89 -4.18 21.08
CA PRO A 32 9.20 -2.75 21.14
C PRO A 32 10.50 -2.43 20.39
N GLY A 33 10.48 -1.40 19.55
CA GLY A 33 11.59 -1.05 18.66
C GLY A 33 11.69 -1.88 17.38
N GLY A 34 10.86 -2.93 17.23
CA GLY A 34 10.76 -3.69 15.99
C GLY A 34 10.12 -2.88 14.85
N ARG A 35 10.49 -3.20 13.64
CA ARG A 35 10.06 -2.45 12.43
C ARG A 35 9.00 -3.19 11.64
N LEU A 36 8.06 -2.40 11.15
CA LEU A 36 7.12 -2.80 10.11
C LEU A 36 7.49 -2.08 8.82
N ILE A 37 7.72 -2.84 7.76
CA ILE A 37 7.99 -2.32 6.42
C ILE A 37 7.07 -3.02 5.44
N PHE A 38 6.31 -2.27 4.67
CA PHE A 38 5.46 -2.86 3.65
C PHE A 38 5.39 -2.02 2.38
N LEU A 39 5.39 -2.72 1.26
CA LEU A 39 5.27 -2.19 -0.09
C LEU A 39 3.90 -2.56 -0.65
N GLY A 40 3.22 -1.60 -1.21
CA GLY A 40 1.96 -1.79 -1.92
C GLY A 40 1.77 -0.77 -3.03
N ASN A 41 0.63 -0.84 -3.67
CA ASN A 41 0.26 0.16 -4.68
C ASN A 41 0.07 1.53 -4.05
N GLY A 42 0.51 2.56 -4.77
CA GLY A 42 0.34 3.94 -4.35
C GLY A 42 -1.13 4.37 -4.33
N VAL A 43 -1.50 5.21 -3.37
CA VAL A 43 -2.87 5.74 -3.26
C VAL A 43 -3.30 6.45 -4.56
N ILE A 44 -2.40 7.21 -5.18
CA ILE A 44 -2.67 7.90 -6.44
C ILE A 44 -2.94 6.89 -7.56
N LEU A 45 -2.17 5.81 -7.65
CA LEU A 45 -2.43 4.75 -8.62
C LEU A 45 -3.84 4.18 -8.45
N MET A 46 -4.23 3.87 -7.23
CA MET A 46 -5.54 3.27 -6.95
C MET A 46 -6.70 4.21 -7.31
N LEU A 47 -6.52 5.51 -7.11
CA LEU A 47 -7.51 6.52 -7.53
C LEU A 47 -7.66 6.61 -9.06
N CYS A 48 -6.58 6.36 -9.80
CA CYS A 48 -6.51 6.51 -11.25
C CYS A 48 -6.63 5.18 -12.02
N SER A 49 -6.72 4.04 -11.33
CA SER A 49 -6.82 2.72 -11.96
C SER A 49 -8.24 2.44 -12.46
N PRO A 50 -8.43 2.15 -13.76
CA PRO A 50 -9.72 1.71 -14.29
C PRO A 50 -10.16 0.36 -13.69
N GLU A 51 -11.44 0.04 -13.80
CA GLU A 51 -11.99 -1.24 -13.34
C GLU A 51 -11.65 -2.42 -14.27
N LYS A 52 -11.04 -2.16 -15.42
CA LYS A 52 -10.64 -3.19 -16.38
C LYS A 52 -9.21 -3.64 -16.12
N ASP A 53 -9.01 -4.94 -16.02
CA ASP A 53 -7.72 -5.58 -15.72
C ASP A 53 -6.58 -5.26 -16.69
N ASP A 54 -6.89 -4.92 -17.93
CA ASP A 54 -5.91 -4.67 -18.99
C ASP A 54 -5.70 -3.18 -19.30
N ALA A 55 -6.31 -2.30 -18.53
CA ALA A 55 -6.25 -0.86 -18.76
C ALA A 55 -5.27 -0.17 -17.80
N ALA A 56 -4.34 0.59 -18.36
CA ALA A 56 -3.40 1.38 -17.58
C ALA A 56 -4.07 2.59 -16.92
N ALA A 57 -3.53 2.98 -15.77
CA ALA A 57 -3.93 4.20 -15.08
C ALA A 57 -3.77 5.43 -15.98
N THR A 58 -4.73 6.33 -15.89
CA THR A 58 -4.74 7.64 -16.56
C THR A 58 -4.63 8.75 -15.52
N PRO A 59 -4.43 10.02 -15.89
CA PRO A 59 -4.41 11.13 -14.93
C PRO A 59 -5.82 11.57 -14.46
N GLU A 60 -6.78 10.66 -14.43
CA GLU A 60 -8.14 10.91 -14.00
C GLU A 60 -8.44 10.23 -12.66
N LEU A 61 -9.09 10.94 -11.74
CA LEU A 61 -9.61 10.39 -10.50
C LEU A 61 -10.91 9.65 -10.79
N LEU A 62 -10.89 8.32 -10.67
CA LEU A 62 -12.00 7.45 -11.06
C LEU A 62 -12.87 7.02 -9.87
N ARG A 63 -12.45 7.30 -8.65
CA ARG A 63 -13.18 6.93 -7.43
C ARG A 63 -12.93 7.89 -6.29
N PRO A 64 -13.81 7.89 -5.25
CA PRO A 64 -13.60 8.72 -4.07
C PRO A 64 -12.35 8.35 -3.29
N TYR A 65 -11.64 9.36 -2.81
CA TYR A 65 -10.51 9.21 -1.89
C TYR A 65 -10.98 8.82 -0.48
N PHE A 66 -12.05 9.43 0.02
CA PHE A 66 -12.59 9.14 1.33
C PHE A 66 -13.32 7.79 1.33
N GLY A 67 -13.06 6.99 2.36
CA GLY A 67 -13.67 5.68 2.53
C GLY A 67 -13.01 4.57 1.69
N MET A 68 -11.86 4.84 1.08
CA MET A 68 -11.07 3.82 0.38
C MET A 68 -10.75 2.67 1.35
N HIS A 69 -11.10 1.44 0.97
CA HIS A 69 -10.82 0.26 1.80
C HIS A 69 -10.78 -1.02 0.98
N ARG A 70 -11.94 -1.49 0.49
CA ARG A 70 -12.10 -2.77 -0.19
C ARG A 70 -12.34 -2.54 -1.68
N PHE A 71 -11.56 -3.25 -2.51
CA PHE A 71 -11.66 -3.21 -3.97
C PHE A 71 -12.01 -4.59 -4.49
N GLU A 72 -13.01 -4.64 -5.36
CA GLU A 72 -13.42 -5.82 -6.11
C GLU A 72 -13.28 -5.50 -7.59
N TRP A 73 -12.65 -6.40 -8.32
CA TRP A 73 -12.40 -6.22 -9.75
C TRP A 73 -13.32 -7.14 -10.54
N PRO A 74 -13.97 -6.67 -11.61
CA PRO A 74 -14.98 -7.45 -12.32
C PRO A 74 -14.49 -8.79 -12.85
N ASP A 75 -13.23 -8.87 -13.25
CA ASP A 75 -12.63 -10.02 -13.91
C ASP A 75 -11.61 -10.78 -13.03
N ASP A 76 -11.43 -10.36 -11.78
CA ASP A 76 -10.51 -10.99 -10.82
C ASP A 76 -11.28 -11.38 -9.54
N PRO A 77 -11.22 -12.65 -9.10
CA PRO A 77 -11.83 -13.06 -7.84
C PRO A 77 -11.08 -12.55 -6.60
N ALA A 78 -9.90 -11.98 -6.76
CA ALA A 78 -9.14 -11.40 -5.67
C ALA A 78 -9.83 -10.14 -5.11
N ILE A 79 -9.65 -9.94 -3.82
CA ILE A 79 -10.09 -8.74 -3.13
C ILE A 79 -8.85 -8.01 -2.68
N ASP A 80 -8.74 -6.76 -3.10
CA ASP A 80 -7.65 -5.89 -2.69
C ASP A 80 -8.11 -4.95 -1.58
N PHE A 81 -7.18 -4.56 -0.73
CA PHE A 81 -7.41 -3.58 0.31
C PHE A 81 -6.41 -2.43 0.18
N HIS A 82 -6.94 -1.22 0.08
CA HIS A 82 -6.13 -0.01 0.00
C HIS A 82 -6.76 1.06 0.87
N LEU A 83 -5.96 1.73 1.69
CA LEU A 83 -6.41 2.87 2.48
C LEU A 83 -5.85 4.17 1.88
N ASN A 84 -6.57 5.26 2.09
CA ASN A 84 -6.01 6.58 1.85
C ASN A 84 -4.94 6.93 2.91
N TYR A 85 -4.15 7.96 2.66
CA TYR A 85 -3.04 8.33 3.55
C TYR A 85 -3.49 8.62 4.99
N GLY A 86 -4.59 9.35 5.15
CA GLY A 86 -5.10 9.68 6.47
C GLY A 86 -5.51 8.45 7.27
N ASP A 87 -6.12 7.46 6.62
CA ASP A 87 -6.54 6.21 7.27
C ASP A 87 -5.34 5.32 7.59
N TRP A 88 -4.34 5.22 6.70
CA TRP A 88 -3.07 4.54 7.01
C TRP A 88 -2.39 5.14 8.24
N ILE A 89 -2.23 6.45 8.27
CA ILE A 89 -1.57 7.15 9.40
C ILE A 89 -2.32 6.89 10.71
N ARG A 90 -3.66 7.02 10.70
CA ARG A 90 -4.47 6.77 11.90
C ARG A 90 -4.37 5.31 12.37
N LEU A 91 -4.46 4.36 11.43
CA LEU A 91 -4.39 2.93 11.75
C LEU A 91 -3.04 2.55 12.36
N LEU A 92 -1.94 2.97 11.74
CA LEU A 92 -0.60 2.69 12.25
C LEU A 92 -0.41 3.28 13.65
N ARG A 93 -0.76 4.55 13.84
CA ARG A 93 -0.63 5.22 15.15
C ARG A 93 -1.51 4.60 16.23
N ALA A 94 -2.74 4.20 15.89
CA ALA A 94 -3.65 3.53 16.82
C ALA A 94 -3.12 2.16 17.30
N ASN A 95 -2.26 1.52 16.51
CA ASN A 95 -1.61 0.25 16.84
C ASN A 95 -0.18 0.41 17.41
N GLY A 96 0.16 1.61 17.88
CA GLY A 96 1.43 1.85 18.57
C GLY A 96 2.63 2.03 17.65
N PHE A 97 2.42 2.24 16.36
CA PHE A 97 3.52 2.55 15.44
C PHE A 97 3.81 4.05 15.37
N GLU A 98 5.09 4.37 15.29
CA GLU A 98 5.60 5.64 14.82
C GLU A 98 6.03 5.48 13.36
N ILE A 99 5.56 6.37 12.49
CA ILE A 99 5.89 6.33 11.07
C ILE A 99 7.26 6.98 10.91
N GLU A 100 8.23 6.20 10.42
CA GLU A 100 9.58 6.70 10.15
C GLU A 100 9.65 7.35 8.77
N ASP A 101 8.96 6.76 7.78
CA ASP A 101 9.05 7.22 6.40
C ASP A 101 7.88 6.69 5.55
N LEU A 102 7.57 7.42 4.49
CA LEU A 102 6.76 6.98 3.35
C LEU A 102 7.57 7.25 2.08
N VAL A 103 8.10 6.19 1.48
CA VAL A 103 8.88 6.29 0.24
C VAL A 103 7.98 6.06 -0.95
N GLU A 104 7.72 7.10 -1.71
CA GLU A 104 7.02 7.02 -2.97
C GLU A 104 8.02 6.66 -4.08
N LEU A 105 7.82 5.50 -4.72
CA LEU A 105 8.77 4.99 -5.70
C LEU A 105 8.58 5.68 -7.05
N ARG A 106 9.71 6.07 -7.64
CA ARG A 106 9.78 6.61 -8.99
C ARG A 106 10.70 5.74 -9.83
N PRO A 107 10.22 5.17 -10.96
CA PRO A 107 11.07 4.37 -11.82
C PRO A 107 12.15 5.22 -12.48
N HIS A 108 13.31 4.62 -12.75
CA HIS A 108 14.38 5.24 -13.53
C HIS A 108 13.99 5.34 -15.02
N ASP A 109 14.70 6.18 -15.76
CA ASP A 109 14.52 6.29 -17.20
C ASP A 109 14.80 4.95 -17.90
N GLY A 110 13.88 4.54 -18.78
CA GLY A 110 13.97 3.28 -19.48
C GLY A 110 13.57 2.03 -18.68
N ALA A 111 13.01 2.19 -17.47
CA ALA A 111 12.42 1.07 -16.75
C ALA A 111 11.30 0.40 -17.56
N THR A 112 11.19 -0.91 -17.45
CA THR A 112 10.16 -1.71 -18.10
C THR A 112 9.36 -2.52 -17.10
N THR A 113 8.13 -2.86 -17.45
CA THR A 113 7.27 -3.75 -16.68
C THR A 113 6.43 -4.59 -17.63
N ASP A 114 6.13 -5.82 -17.22
CA ASP A 114 5.18 -6.70 -17.91
C ASP A 114 3.74 -6.48 -17.43
N TYR A 115 3.55 -5.66 -16.40
CA TYR A 115 2.22 -5.36 -15.87
C TYR A 115 1.52 -4.27 -16.68
N PRO A 116 0.26 -4.48 -17.10
CA PRO A 116 -0.48 -3.52 -17.93
C PRO A 116 -1.02 -2.31 -17.15
N PHE A 117 -0.98 -2.32 -15.82
CA PHE A 117 -1.69 -1.36 -14.95
C PHE A 117 -1.16 0.06 -15.00
N VAL A 118 0.10 0.24 -15.40
CA VAL A 118 0.77 1.52 -15.38
C VAL A 118 1.79 1.64 -16.52
N THR A 119 1.86 2.81 -17.15
CA THR A 119 2.91 3.13 -18.11
C THR A 119 4.10 3.79 -17.43
N LEU A 120 5.29 3.69 -18.03
CA LEU A 120 6.47 4.39 -17.54
C LEU A 120 6.23 5.91 -17.47
N GLU A 121 5.60 6.48 -18.49
CA GLU A 121 5.27 7.91 -18.51
C GLU A 121 4.41 8.34 -17.33
N TRP A 122 3.41 7.53 -16.98
CA TRP A 122 2.55 7.79 -15.81
C TRP A 122 3.36 7.68 -14.51
N ALA A 123 4.09 6.58 -14.33
CA ALA A 123 4.84 6.31 -13.11
C ALA A 123 6.01 7.28 -12.86
N GLN A 124 6.53 7.94 -13.89
CA GLN A 124 7.53 9.00 -13.74
C GLN A 124 6.95 10.32 -13.22
N LYS A 125 5.63 10.50 -13.32
CA LYS A 125 4.92 11.71 -12.86
C LYS A 125 4.21 11.51 -11.53
N TRP A 126 3.71 10.32 -11.27
CA TRP A 126 2.95 9.99 -10.05
C TRP A 126 3.39 8.65 -9.46
N PRO A 127 3.40 8.50 -8.13
CA PRO A 127 3.84 7.26 -7.50
C PRO A 127 2.88 6.11 -7.79
N SER A 128 3.40 5.03 -8.39
CA SER A 128 2.64 3.79 -8.59
C SER A 128 2.76 2.84 -7.41
N GLU A 129 3.85 2.96 -6.65
CA GLU A 129 4.16 2.11 -5.50
C GLU A 129 4.67 2.95 -4.34
N GLU A 130 4.39 2.49 -3.13
CA GLU A 130 4.75 3.13 -1.88
C GLU A 130 5.32 2.13 -0.89
N VAL A 131 6.39 2.53 -0.20
CA VAL A 131 6.96 1.78 0.92
C VAL A 131 6.71 2.55 2.21
N TRP A 132 5.93 1.95 3.09
CA TRP A 132 5.73 2.45 4.45
C TRP A 132 6.76 1.85 5.40
N LYS A 133 7.37 2.69 6.22
CA LYS A 133 8.31 2.30 7.27
C LYS A 133 7.82 2.82 8.60
N ALA A 134 7.65 1.93 9.55
CA ALA A 134 7.19 2.29 10.88
C ALA A 134 7.93 1.49 11.95
N VAL A 135 8.05 2.05 13.13
CA VAL A 135 8.66 1.42 14.29
C VAL A 135 7.63 1.27 15.40
N LYS A 136 7.59 0.10 16.03
CA LYS A 136 6.73 -0.13 17.19
C LYS A 136 7.29 0.60 18.41
N LYS A 137 6.47 1.48 18.99
CA LYS A 137 6.82 2.18 20.24
C LYS A 137 6.98 1.21 21.42
N PRO A 138 7.75 1.63 22.44
CA PRO A 138 7.83 0.89 23.69
C PRO A 138 6.49 0.62 24.36
#